data_5b2afbd02a00592cd3206bac9c052dce
#
_entry.id   5b2afbd02a00592cd3206bac9c052dce
#
_cell.length_a   1.000
_cell.length_b   1.000
_cell.length_c   1.000
_cell.angle_alpha   90.00
_cell.angle_beta   90.00
_cell.angle_gamma   90.00
#
_symmetry.space_group_name_H-M   'P 1'
#
loop_
_entity.id
_entity.type
_entity.pdbx_description
1 polymer ?
#
loop_
_entity_poly.entity_id
_entity_poly.type
_entity_poly.pdbx_seq_one_letter_code
_entity_poly.pdbx_strand_id
1 'polypeptide(L)'
;SKIKLCVDEIVNDGFQNGGGRVSIKQIYDVLKAAPYGFMPCNLSAFIMGFVLKEYASGTYSWSDGLTNDILNVGKLKEMIDEVIRLEITPNPRYKDKYIVAMTPAEKAFNEITSVAFGIPLNMCTSVPNTRERIRNKMKEFSFPIWTLKYILDKESLQTETSVLSEIIDSFCGIANSNNMGTAKSDSDIAMAIGNLALSNPDAAKDLQTILTKEKCTQG
;
A
#
# COMPACT_ATOMS: atom_id res chain seq x y z
N SER A 1 -16.26 -3.62 22.91
CA SER A 1 -16.43 -2.56 23.92
C SER A 1 -16.95 -1.29 23.28
N LYS A 2 -17.59 -0.40 24.04
CA LYS A 2 -18.09 0.90 23.53
C LYS A 2 -16.94 1.75 22.92
N ILE A 3 -15.75 1.69 23.51
CA ILE A 3 -14.57 2.39 22.99
C ILE A 3 -14.20 1.83 21.59
N LYS A 4 -14.19 0.52 21.42
CA LYS A 4 -13.87 -0.10 20.12
C LYS A 4 -14.87 0.33 19.04
N LEU A 5 -16.17 0.32 19.33
CA LEU A 5 -17.20 0.76 18.39
C LEU A 5 -17.01 2.23 17.98
N CYS A 6 -16.79 3.12 18.94
CA CYS A 6 -16.52 4.52 18.68
C CYS A 6 -15.28 4.71 17.79
N VAL A 7 -14.18 4.01 18.08
CA VAL A 7 -12.96 4.08 17.26
C VAL A 7 -13.22 3.56 15.86
N ASP A 8 -13.93 2.45 15.70
CA ASP A 8 -14.25 1.89 14.38
C ASP A 8 -15.13 2.84 13.55
N GLU A 9 -16.09 3.52 14.19
CA GLU A 9 -16.92 4.54 13.53
C GLU A 9 -16.05 5.71 13.02
N ILE A 10 -15.13 6.22 13.85
CA ILE A 10 -14.20 7.30 13.44
C ILE A 10 -13.31 6.86 12.27
N VAL A 11 -12.76 5.64 12.36
CA VAL A 11 -11.88 5.10 11.32
C VAL A 11 -12.64 4.88 10.02
N ASN A 12 -13.83 4.30 10.08
CA ASN A 12 -14.67 4.07 8.90
C ASN A 12 -15.09 5.40 8.25
N ASP A 13 -15.49 6.39 9.05
CA ASP A 13 -15.81 7.72 8.53
C ASP A 13 -14.59 8.37 7.86
N GLY A 14 -13.43 8.30 8.47
CA GLY A 14 -12.18 8.78 7.88
C GLY A 14 -11.85 8.10 6.54
N PHE A 15 -12.12 6.80 6.42
CA PHE A 15 -11.88 6.07 5.18
C PHE A 15 -12.91 6.37 4.09
N GLN A 16 -14.16 6.61 4.45
CA GLN A 16 -15.24 6.89 3.49
C GLN A 16 -15.33 8.37 3.12
N ASN A 17 -15.25 9.25 4.10
CA ASN A 17 -15.52 10.68 3.94
C ASN A 17 -14.28 11.56 4.16
N GLY A 18 -13.24 11.04 4.82
CA GLY A 18 -11.99 11.74 5.16
C GLY A 18 -10.85 11.54 4.18
N GLY A 19 -11.14 11.17 2.92
CA GLY A 19 -10.11 10.97 1.91
C GLY A 19 -9.26 9.71 2.10
N GLY A 20 -9.84 8.65 2.67
CA GLY A 20 -9.18 7.36 2.84
C GLY A 20 -8.20 7.31 4.01
N ARG A 21 -8.25 8.27 4.93
CA ARG A 21 -7.32 8.37 6.05
C ARG A 21 -7.99 8.86 7.33
N VAL A 22 -7.42 8.50 8.48
CA VAL A 22 -7.88 8.97 9.79
C VAL A 22 -6.67 9.34 10.65
N SER A 23 -6.77 10.48 11.35
CA SER A 23 -5.72 10.95 12.24
C SER A 23 -5.73 10.19 13.58
N ILE A 24 -4.56 9.77 14.06
CA ILE A 24 -4.40 9.22 15.41
C ILE A 24 -4.72 10.29 16.46
N LYS A 25 -4.36 11.54 16.18
CA LYS A 25 -4.68 12.65 17.06
C LYS A 25 -6.19 12.87 17.16
N GLN A 26 -6.92 12.83 16.06
CA GLN A 26 -8.37 12.94 16.03
C GLN A 26 -9.03 11.84 16.89
N ILE A 27 -8.57 10.59 16.77
CA ILE A 27 -9.07 9.47 17.58
C ILE A 27 -8.84 9.77 19.07
N TYR A 28 -7.63 10.20 19.43
CA TYR A 28 -7.31 10.53 20.81
C TYR A 28 -8.14 11.70 21.35
N ASP A 29 -8.34 12.76 20.57
CA ASP A 29 -9.14 13.93 20.96
C ASP A 29 -10.59 13.55 21.26
N VAL A 30 -11.18 12.63 20.50
CA VAL A 30 -12.52 12.09 20.79
C VAL A 30 -12.52 11.26 22.07
N LEU A 31 -11.51 10.41 22.27
CA LEU A 31 -11.42 9.59 23.48
C LEU A 31 -11.07 10.40 24.74
N LYS A 32 -10.43 11.53 24.60
CA LYS A 32 -10.17 12.49 25.69
C LYS A 32 -11.45 13.18 26.17
N ALA A 33 -12.37 13.40 25.26
CA ALA A 33 -13.66 14.01 25.59
C ALA A 33 -14.60 13.05 26.36
N ALA A 34 -15.64 13.64 27.01
CA ALA A 34 -16.71 12.82 27.59
C ALA A 34 -17.39 11.98 26.48
N PRO A 35 -17.82 10.75 26.76
CA PRO A 35 -17.87 10.08 28.07
C PRO A 35 -16.62 9.26 28.44
N TYR A 36 -15.56 9.25 27.62
CA TYR A 36 -14.41 8.35 27.80
C TYR A 36 -13.36 8.91 28.76
N GLY A 37 -13.03 10.20 28.67
CA GLY A 37 -12.16 10.91 29.62
C GLY A 37 -10.69 10.40 29.64
N PHE A 38 -10.12 10.06 28.49
CA PHE A 38 -8.74 9.58 28.43
C PHE A 38 -7.78 10.65 28.93
N MET A 39 -6.87 10.23 29.80
CA MET A 39 -5.77 11.05 30.32
C MET A 39 -4.46 10.75 29.58
N PRO A 40 -3.50 11.68 29.52
CA PRO A 40 -2.20 11.43 28.88
C PRO A 40 -1.34 10.50 29.75
N CYS A 41 -1.58 9.21 29.68
CA CYS A 41 -0.91 8.18 30.47
C CYS A 41 -0.78 6.86 29.69
N ASN A 42 0.05 5.96 30.23
CA ASN A 42 0.32 4.66 29.62
C ASN A 42 -0.93 3.77 29.46
N LEU A 43 -1.92 3.92 30.35
CA LEU A 43 -3.18 3.17 30.23
C LEU A 43 -3.96 3.58 28.99
N SER A 44 -4.03 4.87 28.70
CA SER A 44 -4.66 5.39 27.47
C SER A 44 -3.93 4.91 26.23
N ALA A 45 -2.57 4.92 26.24
CA ALA A 45 -1.76 4.37 25.16
C ALA A 45 -2.05 2.88 24.93
N PHE A 46 -2.12 2.10 26.00
CA PHE A 46 -2.41 0.67 25.94
C PHE A 46 -3.80 0.39 25.36
N ILE A 47 -4.84 1.11 25.84
CA ILE A 47 -6.20 0.93 25.35
C ILE A 47 -6.30 1.31 23.86
N MET A 48 -5.71 2.45 23.45
CA MET A 48 -5.66 2.85 22.05
C MET A 48 -4.95 1.80 21.19
N GLY A 49 -3.79 1.32 21.61
CA GLY A 49 -3.04 0.27 20.91
C GLY A 49 -3.86 -1.02 20.78
N PHE A 50 -4.60 -1.38 21.84
CA PHE A 50 -5.46 -2.58 21.82
C PHE A 50 -6.63 -2.45 20.85
N VAL A 51 -7.33 -1.32 20.81
CA VAL A 51 -8.50 -1.13 19.92
C VAL A 51 -8.11 -0.88 18.48
N LEU A 52 -6.88 -0.36 18.22
CA LEU A 52 -6.34 -0.08 16.88
C LEU A 52 -5.47 -1.20 16.32
N LYS A 53 -5.18 -2.26 17.07
CA LYS A 53 -4.23 -3.32 16.67
C LYS A 53 -4.54 -3.99 15.32
N GLU A 54 -5.82 -4.11 14.96
CA GLU A 54 -6.23 -4.73 13.72
C GLU A 54 -5.81 -3.93 12.49
N TYR A 55 -5.70 -2.61 12.62
CA TYR A 55 -5.21 -1.73 11.55
C TYR A 55 -3.69 -1.84 11.36
N ALA A 56 -2.97 -2.44 12.32
CA ALA A 56 -1.52 -2.69 12.25
C ALA A 56 -1.17 -4.10 11.75
N SER A 57 -2.10 -4.75 11.05
CA SER A 57 -1.95 -6.14 10.53
C SER A 57 -1.22 -6.23 9.18
N GLY A 58 -0.74 -5.11 8.63
CA GLY A 58 -0.08 -5.05 7.32
C GLY A 58 -1.04 -4.78 6.14
N THR A 59 -2.34 -4.61 6.41
CA THR A 59 -3.36 -4.27 5.39
C THR A 59 -3.50 -2.76 5.21
N TYR A 60 -3.06 -1.99 6.18
CA TYR A 60 -3.15 -0.53 6.20
C TYR A 60 -1.75 0.08 6.18
N SER A 61 -1.67 1.29 5.68
CA SER A 61 -0.47 2.12 5.70
C SER A 61 -0.58 3.21 6.77
N TRP A 62 0.52 3.86 7.07
CA TRP A 62 0.53 5.12 7.81
C TRP A 62 1.12 6.23 6.94
N SER A 63 0.73 7.47 7.19
CA SER A 63 1.29 8.63 6.49
C SER A 63 1.40 9.83 7.41
N ASP A 64 2.42 10.66 7.20
CA ASP A 64 2.58 12.00 7.78
C ASP A 64 2.36 13.11 6.73
N GLY A 65 1.81 12.73 5.56
CA GLY A 65 1.62 13.61 4.41
C GLY A 65 2.82 13.67 3.45
N LEU A 66 3.99 13.17 3.85
CA LEU A 66 5.21 13.08 3.02
C LEU A 66 5.64 11.62 2.82
N THR A 67 5.58 10.84 3.88
CA THR A 67 5.95 9.42 3.92
C THR A 67 4.67 8.59 3.95
N ASN A 68 4.67 7.51 3.18
CA ASN A 68 3.63 6.49 3.23
C ASN A 68 4.31 5.11 3.29
N ASP A 69 4.04 4.34 4.35
CA ASP A 69 4.60 3.01 4.55
C ASP A 69 3.62 2.14 5.34
N ILE A 70 3.93 0.84 5.45
CA ILE A 70 3.07 -0.11 6.15
C ILE A 70 2.91 0.28 7.61
N LEU A 71 1.67 0.19 8.08
CA LEU A 71 1.37 0.31 9.48
C LEU A 71 1.57 -1.04 10.18
N ASN A 72 2.65 -1.14 10.95
CA ASN A 72 2.91 -2.26 11.85
C ASN A 72 2.68 -1.85 13.31
N VAL A 73 2.69 -2.84 14.21
CA VAL A 73 2.43 -2.62 15.65
C VAL A 73 3.43 -1.65 16.29
N GLY A 74 4.71 -1.72 15.89
CA GLY A 74 5.75 -0.82 16.41
C GLY A 74 5.48 0.63 16.00
N LYS A 75 5.12 0.87 14.74
CA LYS A 75 4.77 2.19 14.22
C LYS A 75 3.49 2.74 14.83
N LEU A 76 2.46 1.90 14.96
CA LEU A 76 1.23 2.29 15.63
C LEU A 76 1.49 2.75 17.07
N LYS A 77 2.32 2.00 17.82
CA LYS A 77 2.72 2.38 19.16
C LYS A 77 3.43 3.73 19.19
N GLU A 78 4.40 3.95 18.29
CA GLU A 78 5.12 5.23 18.17
C GLU A 78 4.15 6.39 17.92
N MET A 79 3.19 6.23 17.00
CA MET A 79 2.19 7.26 16.68
C MET A 79 1.30 7.60 17.88
N ILE A 80 0.86 6.59 18.63
CA ILE A 80 0.04 6.78 19.83
C ILE A 80 0.85 7.48 20.94
N ASP A 81 2.05 7.00 21.22
CA ASP A 81 2.92 7.58 22.25
C ASP A 81 3.24 9.06 21.96
N GLU A 82 3.44 9.40 20.70
CA GLU A 82 3.68 10.78 20.27
C GLU A 82 2.49 11.69 20.53
N VAL A 83 1.27 11.25 20.14
CA VAL A 83 0.03 12.01 20.38
C VAL A 83 -0.22 12.22 21.88
N ILE A 84 -0.03 11.19 22.69
CA ILE A 84 -0.19 11.32 24.15
C ILE A 84 0.85 12.26 24.74
N ARG A 85 2.10 12.21 24.25
CA ARG A 85 3.17 13.10 24.68
C ARG A 85 2.89 14.56 24.37
N LEU A 86 2.21 14.85 23.26
CA LEU A 86 1.84 16.23 22.90
C LEU A 86 0.96 16.92 23.94
N GLU A 87 0.14 16.18 24.67
CA GLU A 87 -0.70 16.71 25.75
C GLU A 87 0.13 17.14 26.97
N ILE A 88 1.30 16.52 27.17
CA ILE A 88 2.19 16.82 28.30
C ILE A 88 3.23 17.88 27.86
N THR A 89 3.76 17.74 26.67
CA THR A 89 4.79 18.61 26.11
C THR A 89 4.41 19.02 24.69
N PRO A 90 3.81 20.20 24.52
CA PRO A 90 3.44 20.68 23.20
C PRO A 90 4.66 20.78 22.26
N ASN A 91 4.49 20.30 21.03
CA ASN A 91 5.51 20.38 20.00
C ASN A 91 4.99 21.17 18.78
N PRO A 92 5.43 22.42 18.55
CA PRO A 92 4.99 23.23 17.43
C PRO A 92 5.34 22.64 16.04
N ARG A 93 6.30 21.72 16.00
CA ARG A 93 6.72 21.03 14.76
C ARG A 93 6.05 19.67 14.56
N TYR A 94 5.08 19.34 15.42
CA TYR A 94 4.34 18.09 15.25
C TYR A 94 3.63 18.07 13.90
N LYS A 95 3.78 16.95 13.20
CA LYS A 95 3.02 16.64 12.00
C LYS A 95 2.06 15.52 12.33
N ASP A 96 0.81 15.73 11.98
CA ASP A 96 -0.21 14.72 12.20
C ASP A 96 0.10 13.43 11.44
N LYS A 97 -0.24 12.31 12.05
CA LYS A 97 -0.04 10.97 11.48
C LYS A 97 -1.35 10.26 11.33
N TYR A 98 -1.51 9.65 10.18
CA TYR A 98 -2.75 9.06 9.72
C TYR A 98 -2.61 7.56 9.55
N ILE A 99 -3.65 6.81 9.89
CA ILE A 99 -3.90 5.47 9.35
C ILE A 99 -4.53 5.67 7.97
N VAL A 100 -4.02 4.99 6.96
CA VAL A 100 -4.45 5.13 5.56
C VAL A 100 -4.93 3.78 5.06
N ALA A 101 -6.13 3.74 4.47
CA ALA A 101 -6.64 2.57 3.78
C ALA A 101 -5.99 2.47 2.40
N MET A 102 -5.48 1.28 2.03
CA MET A 102 -5.10 1.04 0.64
C MET A 102 -6.32 1.16 -0.26
N THR A 103 -6.16 1.87 -1.37
CA THR A 103 -7.18 1.92 -2.41
C THR A 103 -7.35 0.55 -3.08
N PRO A 104 -8.49 0.27 -3.70
CA PRO A 104 -8.68 -0.95 -4.49
C PRO A 104 -7.60 -1.13 -5.57
N ALA A 105 -7.18 -0.03 -6.21
CA ALA A 105 -6.13 -0.06 -7.23
C ALA A 105 -4.74 -0.41 -6.64
N GLU A 106 -4.38 0.11 -5.47
CA GLU A 106 -3.13 -0.28 -4.80
C GLU A 106 -3.13 -1.75 -4.40
N LYS A 107 -4.26 -2.28 -3.92
CA LYS A 107 -4.40 -3.72 -3.63
C LYS A 107 -4.23 -4.54 -4.90
N ALA A 108 -4.92 -4.17 -5.98
CA ALA A 108 -4.82 -4.86 -7.27
C ALA A 108 -3.40 -4.78 -7.85
N PHE A 109 -2.69 -3.66 -7.70
CA PHE A 109 -1.28 -3.54 -8.05
C PHE A 109 -0.39 -4.54 -7.29
N ASN A 110 -0.59 -4.66 -5.97
CA ASN A 110 0.14 -5.62 -5.16
C ASN A 110 -0.17 -7.06 -5.56
N GLU A 111 -1.43 -7.38 -5.83
CA GLU A 111 -1.90 -8.70 -6.25
C GLU A 111 -1.36 -9.09 -7.63
N ILE A 112 -1.48 -8.23 -8.63
CA ILE A 112 -0.95 -8.52 -9.98
C ILE A 112 0.58 -8.68 -9.94
N THR A 113 1.28 -7.87 -9.15
CA THR A 113 2.72 -7.99 -8.97
C THR A 113 3.09 -9.32 -8.31
N SER A 114 2.37 -9.69 -7.25
CA SER A 114 2.57 -10.97 -6.55
C SER A 114 2.46 -12.16 -7.50
N VAL A 115 1.37 -12.21 -8.26
CA VAL A 115 1.09 -13.32 -9.19
C VAL A 115 2.06 -13.32 -10.36
N ALA A 116 2.21 -12.19 -11.06
CA ALA A 116 3.02 -12.11 -12.27
C ALA A 116 4.50 -12.44 -12.02
N PHE A 117 5.07 -11.93 -10.94
CA PHE A 117 6.49 -12.12 -10.62
C PHE A 117 6.77 -13.26 -9.63
N GLY A 118 5.74 -13.95 -9.15
CA GLY A 118 5.89 -15.02 -8.15
C GLY A 118 6.45 -14.52 -6.82
N ILE A 119 6.08 -13.31 -6.41
CA ILE A 119 6.49 -12.69 -5.14
C ILE A 119 5.40 -12.98 -4.11
N PRO A 120 5.71 -13.47 -2.90
CA PRO A 120 4.70 -13.64 -1.85
C PRO A 120 3.94 -12.34 -1.57
N LEU A 121 2.61 -12.39 -1.53
CA LEU A 121 1.76 -11.20 -1.37
C LEU A 121 2.06 -10.43 -0.08
N ASN A 122 2.44 -11.12 0.99
CA ASN A 122 2.86 -10.51 2.25
C ASN A 122 4.18 -9.73 2.14
N MET A 123 4.87 -9.80 1.01
CA MET A 123 6.04 -8.97 0.70
C MET A 123 5.69 -7.78 -0.22
N CYS A 124 4.46 -7.72 -0.74
CA CYS A 124 3.95 -6.63 -1.58
C CYS A 124 3.00 -5.76 -0.75
N THR A 125 3.54 -5.00 0.18
CA THR A 125 2.80 -4.42 1.30
C THR A 125 2.56 -2.91 1.21
N SER A 126 3.33 -2.24 0.34
CA SER A 126 3.16 -0.82 0.00
C SER A 126 3.76 -0.58 -1.39
N VAL A 127 3.37 0.51 -2.06
CA VAL A 127 3.93 0.84 -3.38
C VAL A 127 5.47 0.90 -3.37
N PRO A 128 6.14 1.59 -2.43
CA PRO A 128 7.61 1.61 -2.38
C PRO A 128 8.23 0.23 -2.17
N ASN A 129 7.66 -0.57 -1.28
CA ASN A 129 8.15 -1.92 -0.99
C ASN A 129 7.99 -2.83 -2.21
N THR A 130 6.80 -2.85 -2.81
CA THR A 130 6.48 -3.64 -4.01
C THR A 130 7.38 -3.25 -5.18
N ARG A 131 7.66 -1.95 -5.38
CA ARG A 131 8.60 -1.46 -6.37
C ARG A 131 10.01 -2.04 -6.20
N GLU A 132 10.54 -2.04 -4.98
CA GLU A 132 11.86 -2.64 -4.72
C GLU A 132 11.87 -4.15 -5.00
N ARG A 133 10.77 -4.84 -4.71
CA ARG A 133 10.62 -6.27 -5.05
C ARG A 133 10.59 -6.48 -6.56
N ILE A 134 9.86 -5.67 -7.31
CA ILE A 134 9.83 -5.70 -8.77
C ILE A 134 11.26 -5.49 -9.32
N ARG A 135 11.98 -4.47 -8.87
CA ARG A 135 13.36 -4.17 -9.30
C ARG A 135 14.30 -5.34 -9.07
N ASN A 136 14.23 -5.94 -7.88
CA ASN A 136 15.07 -7.09 -7.56
C ASN A 136 14.71 -8.29 -8.41
N LYS A 137 13.41 -8.53 -8.64
CA LYS A 137 12.94 -9.63 -9.48
C LYS A 137 13.33 -9.46 -10.95
N MET A 138 13.28 -8.23 -11.46
CA MET A 138 13.70 -7.93 -12.83
C MET A 138 15.20 -8.18 -13.07
N LYS A 139 16.04 -8.07 -12.05
CA LYS A 139 17.48 -8.39 -12.15
C LYS A 139 17.73 -9.91 -12.29
N GLU A 140 16.79 -10.74 -11.90
CA GLU A 140 16.88 -12.20 -12.04
C GLU A 140 16.57 -12.65 -13.46
N PHE A 141 15.92 -11.82 -14.29
CA PHE A 141 15.64 -12.15 -15.67
C PHE A 141 16.88 -11.91 -16.53
N SER A 142 17.16 -12.83 -17.44
CA SER A 142 18.23 -12.70 -18.44
C SER A 142 17.84 -11.84 -19.65
N PHE A 143 16.63 -11.32 -19.66
CA PHE A 143 16.08 -10.48 -20.72
C PHE A 143 15.32 -9.28 -20.12
N PRO A 144 15.26 -8.15 -20.83
CA PRO A 144 14.41 -7.03 -20.43
C PRO A 144 12.93 -7.37 -20.62
N ILE A 145 12.08 -7.13 -19.60
CA ILE A 145 10.67 -7.55 -19.65
C ILE A 145 9.85 -6.88 -20.76
N TRP A 146 10.28 -5.73 -21.30
CA TRP A 146 9.62 -5.10 -22.45
C TRP A 146 9.64 -5.98 -23.70
N THR A 147 10.58 -6.94 -23.81
CA THR A 147 10.65 -7.90 -24.91
C THR A 147 9.49 -8.87 -24.95
N LEU A 148 8.79 -9.05 -23.82
CA LEU A 148 7.60 -9.90 -23.72
C LEU A 148 6.49 -9.44 -24.68
N LYS A 149 6.47 -8.17 -25.07
CA LYS A 149 5.49 -7.63 -26.01
C LYS A 149 5.52 -8.30 -27.38
N TYR A 150 6.69 -8.81 -27.79
CA TYR A 150 6.86 -9.51 -29.07
C TYR A 150 6.25 -10.92 -29.11
N ILE A 151 5.87 -11.46 -27.97
CA ILE A 151 5.28 -12.80 -27.88
C ILE A 151 3.80 -12.77 -27.50
N LEU A 152 3.24 -11.62 -27.11
CA LEU A 152 1.83 -11.51 -26.72
C LEU A 152 0.87 -12.06 -27.76
N ASP A 153 1.08 -11.72 -29.04
CA ASP A 153 0.21 -12.16 -30.15
C ASP A 153 0.36 -13.64 -30.49
N LYS A 154 1.38 -14.31 -29.96
CA LYS A 154 1.65 -15.73 -30.21
C LYS A 154 1.04 -16.65 -29.16
N GLU A 155 0.51 -16.08 -28.10
CA GLU A 155 -0.02 -16.79 -26.96
C GLU A 155 -1.54 -16.70 -26.91
N SER A 156 -2.18 -17.79 -26.47
CA SER A 156 -3.63 -17.81 -26.23
C SER A 156 -3.91 -17.19 -24.85
N LEU A 157 -4.00 -15.86 -24.81
CA LEU A 157 -4.22 -15.08 -23.59
C LEU A 157 -5.71 -14.72 -23.48
N GLN A 158 -6.19 -14.50 -22.25
CA GLN A 158 -7.57 -14.08 -21.99
C GLN A 158 -7.70 -12.56 -22.01
N THR A 159 -6.61 -11.85 -21.69
CA THR A 159 -6.53 -10.39 -21.68
C THR A 159 -6.08 -9.88 -23.03
N GLU A 160 -6.65 -8.76 -23.47
CA GLU A 160 -6.22 -8.10 -24.71
C GLU A 160 -4.73 -7.75 -24.69
N THR A 161 -4.04 -8.00 -25.81
CA THR A 161 -2.59 -7.75 -25.94
C THR A 161 -2.22 -6.29 -25.73
N SER A 162 -3.09 -5.36 -26.10
CA SER A 162 -2.94 -3.92 -25.83
C SER A 162 -2.86 -3.61 -24.35
N VAL A 163 -3.73 -4.20 -23.55
CA VAL A 163 -3.75 -4.03 -22.06
C VAL A 163 -2.50 -4.62 -21.44
N LEU A 164 -2.13 -5.83 -21.82
CA LEU A 164 -0.90 -6.46 -21.30
C LEU A 164 0.35 -5.66 -21.69
N SER A 165 0.41 -5.12 -22.90
CA SER A 165 1.49 -4.24 -23.33
C SER A 165 1.60 -2.98 -22.47
N GLU A 166 0.46 -2.34 -22.14
CA GLU A 166 0.44 -1.16 -21.26
C GLU A 166 0.88 -1.50 -19.83
N ILE A 167 0.46 -2.65 -19.30
CA ILE A 167 0.90 -3.11 -17.98
C ILE A 167 2.41 -3.39 -17.97
N ILE A 168 2.96 -4.04 -18.99
CA ILE A 168 4.39 -4.30 -19.12
C ILE A 168 5.19 -2.99 -19.17
N ASP A 169 4.76 -2.01 -19.96
CA ASP A 169 5.40 -0.70 -20.03
C ASP A 169 5.36 0.03 -18.69
N SER A 170 4.26 -0.07 -17.98
CA SER A 170 4.10 0.51 -16.66
C SER A 170 5.02 -0.16 -15.62
N PHE A 171 5.18 -1.49 -15.66
CA PHE A 171 6.16 -2.18 -14.82
C PHE A 171 7.60 -1.77 -15.15
N CYS A 172 7.93 -1.59 -16.42
CA CYS A 172 9.24 -1.03 -16.81
C CYS A 172 9.42 0.39 -16.26
N GLY A 173 8.39 1.21 -16.32
CA GLY A 173 8.39 2.57 -15.78
C GLY A 173 8.66 2.62 -14.28
N ILE A 174 7.94 1.82 -13.50
CA ILE A 174 8.08 1.78 -12.02
C ILE A 174 9.44 1.22 -11.60
N ALA A 175 10.02 0.30 -12.35
CA ALA A 175 11.34 -0.25 -12.08
C ALA A 175 12.47 0.75 -12.37
N ASN A 176 12.31 1.60 -13.39
CA ASN A 176 13.34 2.52 -13.89
C ASN A 176 13.20 3.96 -13.37
N SER A 177 12.25 4.26 -12.50
CA SER A 177 11.89 5.60 -12.06
C SER A 177 12.96 6.34 -11.22
N ASN A 178 14.26 6.09 -11.49
CA ASN A 178 15.36 6.93 -11.00
C ASN A 178 15.50 8.25 -11.79
N ASN A 179 14.71 8.45 -12.82
CA ASN A 179 14.77 9.65 -13.63
C ASN A 179 14.10 10.82 -12.91
N MET A 180 14.90 11.61 -12.24
CA MET A 180 14.54 12.98 -11.86
C MET A 180 14.16 13.73 -13.13
N GLY A 181 12.88 13.90 -13.38
CA GLY A 181 12.49 14.85 -14.42
C GLY A 181 11.21 14.62 -15.21
N THR A 182 10.54 13.50 -15.14
CA THR A 182 9.27 13.31 -15.84
C THR A 182 8.22 12.55 -15.03
N ALA A 183 7.38 13.27 -14.41
CA ALA A 183 5.95 13.35 -14.56
C ALA A 183 5.06 12.34 -13.84
N LYS A 184 5.30 11.07 -13.72
CA LYS A 184 4.40 10.19 -12.96
C LYS A 184 5.14 9.67 -11.74
N SER A 185 4.57 9.92 -10.55
CA SER A 185 5.09 9.30 -9.32
C SER A 185 4.92 7.77 -9.39
N ASP A 186 5.72 7.04 -8.62
CA ASP A 186 5.57 5.59 -8.51
C ASP A 186 4.15 5.20 -8.09
N SER A 187 3.51 6.04 -7.29
CA SER A 187 2.12 5.88 -6.88
C SER A 187 1.16 5.98 -8.06
N ASP A 188 1.35 6.95 -8.96
CA ASP A 188 0.49 7.10 -10.15
C ASP A 188 0.62 5.91 -11.10
N ILE A 189 1.86 5.40 -11.27
CA ILE A 189 2.10 4.21 -12.11
C ILE A 189 1.47 2.97 -11.47
N ALA A 190 1.64 2.79 -10.16
CA ALA A 190 1.04 1.68 -9.43
C ALA A 190 -0.50 1.71 -9.50
N MET A 191 -1.10 2.89 -9.37
CA MET A 191 -2.54 3.09 -9.53
C MET A 191 -3.01 2.77 -10.95
N ALA A 192 -2.25 3.15 -11.98
CA ALA A 192 -2.57 2.81 -13.37
C ALA A 192 -2.56 1.30 -13.59
N ILE A 193 -1.50 0.60 -13.15
CA ILE A 193 -1.43 -0.88 -13.21
C ILE A 193 -2.60 -1.51 -12.46
N GLY A 194 -2.89 -1.03 -11.24
CA GLY A 194 -3.97 -1.55 -10.42
C GLY A 194 -5.35 -1.38 -11.06
N ASN A 195 -5.63 -0.23 -11.68
CA ASN A 195 -6.88 0.01 -12.40
C ASN A 195 -7.03 -0.91 -13.63
N LEU A 196 -5.95 -1.12 -14.38
CA LEU A 196 -5.94 -2.07 -15.50
C LEU A 196 -6.19 -3.50 -15.00
N ALA A 197 -5.56 -3.90 -13.89
CA ALA A 197 -5.76 -5.21 -13.28
C ALA A 197 -7.20 -5.42 -12.77
N LEU A 198 -7.81 -4.40 -12.16
CA LEU A 198 -9.21 -4.47 -11.71
C LEU A 198 -10.20 -4.66 -12.89
N SER A 199 -9.91 -4.02 -14.02
CA SER A 199 -10.73 -4.14 -15.22
C SER A 199 -10.46 -5.43 -16.01
N ASN A 200 -9.34 -6.11 -15.74
CA ASN A 200 -8.90 -7.31 -16.47
C ASN A 200 -8.40 -8.38 -15.48
N PRO A 201 -9.30 -9.15 -14.86
CA PRO A 201 -8.95 -10.07 -13.77
C PRO A 201 -7.99 -11.19 -14.18
N ASP A 202 -7.91 -11.55 -15.45
CA ASP A 202 -7.03 -12.59 -15.96
C ASP A 202 -5.60 -12.07 -16.26
N ALA A 203 -5.38 -10.75 -16.29
CA ALA A 203 -4.10 -10.15 -16.64
C ALA A 203 -2.92 -10.65 -15.78
N ALA A 204 -3.15 -10.91 -14.50
CA ALA A 204 -2.13 -11.42 -13.59
C ALA A 204 -1.64 -12.82 -13.99
N LYS A 205 -2.56 -13.71 -14.35
CA LYS A 205 -2.26 -15.09 -14.78
C LYS A 205 -1.61 -15.11 -16.17
N ASP A 206 -2.10 -14.28 -17.07
CA ASP A 206 -1.56 -14.17 -18.42
C ASP A 206 -0.09 -13.69 -18.35
N LEU A 207 0.20 -12.66 -17.56
CA LEU A 207 1.58 -12.19 -17.33
C LEU A 207 2.45 -13.27 -16.70
N GLN A 208 1.94 -13.98 -15.69
CA GLN A 208 2.67 -15.09 -15.06
C GLN A 208 3.02 -16.17 -16.08
N THR A 209 2.07 -16.54 -16.94
CA THR A 209 2.25 -17.54 -18.00
C THR A 209 3.38 -17.14 -18.94
N ILE A 210 3.39 -15.89 -19.40
CA ILE A 210 4.40 -15.37 -20.31
C ILE A 210 5.77 -15.35 -19.65
N LEU A 211 5.86 -14.81 -18.41
CA LEU A 211 7.11 -14.72 -17.67
C LEU A 211 7.70 -16.10 -17.35
N THR A 212 6.86 -17.10 -17.10
CA THR A 212 7.31 -18.47 -16.81
C THR A 212 7.85 -19.14 -18.07
N LYS A 213 7.19 -18.97 -19.24
CA LYS A 213 7.65 -19.54 -20.51
C LYS A 213 9.00 -19.01 -20.95
N GLU A 214 9.21 -17.70 -20.86
CA GLU A 214 10.48 -17.07 -21.22
C GLU A 214 11.64 -17.58 -20.34
N LYS A 215 11.39 -17.86 -19.08
CA LYS A 215 12.39 -18.50 -18.21
C LYS A 215 12.76 -19.92 -18.65
N CYS A 216 11.80 -20.66 -19.22
CA CYS A 216 12.01 -22.04 -19.66
C CYS A 216 12.71 -22.15 -21.03
N THR A 217 12.61 -21.11 -21.89
CA THR A 217 13.20 -21.13 -23.24
C THR A 217 14.68 -20.74 -23.28
N GLN A 218 15.24 -20.33 -22.15
CA GLN A 218 16.66 -19.94 -22.02
C GLN A 218 17.51 -20.99 -21.27
N GLY A 219 16.97 -22.18 -21.01
CA GLY A 219 17.67 -23.32 -20.42
C GLY A 219 18.41 -24.18 -21.45
#